data_6549144c1437f08ec544fa459a546709
#
_entry.id   6549144c1437f08ec544fa459a546709
#
_cell.length_a   1.000
_cell.length_b   1.000
_cell.length_c   1.000
_cell.angle_alpha   90.00
_cell.angle_beta   90.00
_cell.angle_gamma   90.00
#
_symmetry.space_group_name_H-M   'P 1'
#
loop_
_entity.id
_entity.type
_entity.pdbx_description
1 polymer ?
#
loop_
_entity_poly.entity_id
_entity_poly.type
_entity_poly.pdbx_seq_one_letter_code
_entity_poly.pdbx_strand_id
1 'polypeptide(L)'
;RDVVLTHELAHVAVRSSVPGAPATWLAEGYADHVGYARAGLGDGVLLAPLITAVREGRAPTELPDTSALQPTSGNLEVPYLAAWQAVDLIAQEHGEEALRELVRAAASTGTAADAEARTDAALETVLGSSREELTRAWRQRLETLAR
;
A
#
# COMPACT_ATOMS: atom_id res chain seq x y z
N ARG A 1 18.11 -5.42 7.03
CA ARG A 1 18.44 -6.51 6.09
C ARG A 1 17.26 -7.46 5.90
N ASP A 2 16.66 -7.92 7.00
CA ASP A 2 15.53 -8.87 6.94
C ASP A 2 14.26 -8.24 6.36
N VAL A 3 14.03 -6.95 6.57
CA VAL A 3 12.89 -6.22 6.00
C VAL A 3 12.97 -6.20 4.47
N VAL A 4 14.13 -5.89 3.91
CA VAL A 4 14.33 -5.84 2.46
C VAL A 4 14.12 -7.23 1.84
N LEU A 5 14.69 -8.27 2.45
CA LEU A 5 14.53 -9.63 1.96
C LEU A 5 13.07 -10.08 2.00
N THR A 6 12.36 -9.79 3.08
CA THR A 6 10.95 -10.16 3.24
C THR A 6 10.06 -9.38 2.25
N HIS A 7 10.37 -8.10 2.02
CA HIS A 7 9.72 -7.26 1.02
C HIS A 7 9.87 -7.89 -0.39
N GLU A 8 11.09 -8.22 -0.78
CA GLU A 8 11.35 -8.85 -2.08
C GLU A 8 10.70 -10.23 -2.22
N LEU A 9 10.69 -11.03 -1.16
CA LEU A 9 10.02 -12.33 -1.16
C LEU A 9 8.50 -12.19 -1.29
N ALA A 10 7.90 -11.14 -0.71
CA ALA A 10 6.47 -10.87 -0.87
C ALA A 10 6.13 -10.58 -2.34
N HIS A 11 6.95 -9.79 -3.04
CA HIS A 11 6.79 -9.55 -4.48
C HIS A 11 6.91 -10.83 -5.30
N VAL A 12 7.90 -11.67 -5.00
CA VAL A 12 8.07 -12.97 -5.67
C VAL A 12 6.86 -13.86 -5.44
N ALA A 13 6.36 -13.93 -4.21
CA ALA A 13 5.20 -14.76 -3.88
C ALA A 13 3.94 -14.31 -4.64
N VAL A 14 3.71 -13.00 -4.75
CA VAL A 14 2.57 -12.46 -5.53
C VAL A 14 2.73 -12.79 -7.01
N ARG A 15 3.91 -12.54 -7.59
CA ARG A 15 4.18 -12.79 -9.02
C ARG A 15 4.09 -14.26 -9.39
N SER A 16 4.50 -15.17 -8.50
CA SER A 16 4.43 -16.61 -8.76
C SER A 16 3.01 -17.17 -8.62
N SER A 17 2.12 -16.46 -7.92
CA SER A 17 0.74 -16.90 -7.67
C SER A 17 -0.23 -16.47 -8.76
N VAL A 18 0.02 -15.34 -9.41
CA VAL A 18 -0.90 -14.71 -10.38
C VAL A 18 -0.12 -13.98 -11.48
N PRO A 19 -0.66 -13.98 -12.71
CA PRO A 19 0.09 -13.54 -13.89
C PRO A 19 0.13 -12.01 -14.12
N GLY A 20 -0.50 -11.19 -13.28
CA GLY A 20 -0.49 -9.73 -13.40
C GLY A 20 0.01 -9.05 -12.14
N ALA A 21 0.30 -7.75 -12.23
CA ALA A 21 0.66 -6.95 -11.06
C ALA A 21 -0.53 -6.08 -10.62
N PRO A 22 -0.77 -5.92 -9.30
CA PRO A 22 -1.71 -4.92 -8.82
C PRO A 22 -1.16 -3.50 -9.02
N ALA A 23 -1.98 -2.48 -8.73
CA ALA A 23 -1.52 -1.10 -8.69
C ALA A 23 -0.27 -0.98 -7.81
N THR A 24 0.67 -0.12 -8.16
CA THR A 24 1.98 -0.02 -7.51
C THR A 24 1.85 0.27 -6.01
N TRP A 25 0.92 1.15 -5.60
CA TRP A 25 0.70 1.44 -4.19
C TRP A 25 0.31 0.19 -3.37
N LEU A 26 -0.51 -0.67 -3.97
CA LEU A 26 -0.95 -1.91 -3.29
C LEU A 26 0.19 -2.93 -3.25
N ALA A 27 0.92 -3.10 -4.34
CA ALA A 27 2.04 -4.05 -4.41
C ALA A 27 3.16 -3.67 -3.43
N GLU A 28 3.59 -2.42 -3.44
CA GLU A 28 4.67 -1.93 -2.57
C GLU A 28 4.21 -1.84 -1.11
N GLY A 29 3.00 -1.32 -0.88
CA GLY A 29 2.43 -1.25 0.45
C GLY A 29 2.26 -2.63 1.10
N TYR A 30 1.84 -3.63 0.32
CA TYR A 30 1.72 -5.00 0.81
C TYR A 30 3.09 -5.62 1.14
N ALA A 31 4.09 -5.41 0.29
CA ALA A 31 5.44 -5.90 0.54
C ALA A 31 6.04 -5.30 1.82
N ASP A 32 5.84 -4.01 2.05
CA ASP A 32 6.27 -3.33 3.27
C ASP A 32 5.46 -3.79 4.50
N HIS A 33 4.15 -3.98 4.36
CA HIS A 33 3.31 -4.50 5.43
C HIS A 33 3.83 -5.86 5.93
N VAL A 34 4.13 -6.77 5.02
CA VAL A 34 4.69 -8.08 5.36
C VAL A 34 6.11 -7.95 5.94
N GLY A 35 6.93 -7.07 5.35
CA GLY A 35 8.31 -6.83 5.79
C GLY A 35 8.39 -6.26 7.20
N TYR A 36 7.66 -5.21 7.47
CA TYR A 36 7.67 -4.53 8.78
C TYR A 36 7.01 -5.35 9.88
N ALA A 37 6.01 -6.17 9.58
CA ALA A 37 5.39 -7.06 10.56
C ALA A 37 6.40 -7.99 11.25
N ARG A 38 7.50 -8.33 10.55
CA ARG A 38 8.55 -9.19 11.07
C ARG A 38 9.73 -8.44 11.69
N ALA A 39 9.83 -7.14 11.46
CA ALA A 39 10.98 -6.37 11.89
C ALA A 39 10.98 -6.03 13.39
N GLY A 40 9.81 -6.07 14.03
CA GLY A 40 9.67 -5.73 15.46
C GLY A 40 10.02 -4.30 15.83
N LEU A 41 10.08 -3.41 14.83
CA LEU A 41 10.35 -1.99 15.03
C LEU A 41 9.06 -1.24 15.37
N GLY A 42 9.15 -0.27 16.27
CA GLY A 42 8.00 0.56 16.63
C GLY A 42 7.56 1.46 15.48
N ASP A 43 6.25 1.54 15.26
CA ASP A 43 5.65 2.34 14.18
C ASP A 43 6.07 3.81 14.23
N GLY A 44 6.23 4.38 15.42
CA GLY A 44 6.64 5.78 15.58
C GLY A 44 8.00 6.11 14.98
N VAL A 45 8.94 5.16 15.00
CA VAL A 45 10.26 5.32 14.39
C VAL A 45 10.17 5.20 12.88
N LEU A 46 9.47 4.17 12.40
CA LEU A 46 9.31 3.90 10.96
C LEU A 46 8.53 5.01 10.24
N LEU A 47 7.52 5.57 10.89
CA LEU A 47 6.61 6.55 10.32
C LEU A 47 7.06 8.01 10.49
N ALA A 48 8.16 8.27 11.19
CA ALA A 48 8.61 9.63 11.49
C ALA A 48 8.70 10.54 10.24
N PRO A 49 9.24 10.11 9.10
CA PRO A 49 9.27 10.94 7.89
C PRO A 49 7.87 11.28 7.35
N LEU A 50 6.96 10.31 7.38
CA LEU A 50 5.58 10.52 6.94
C LEU A 50 4.84 11.47 7.89
N ILE A 51 4.98 11.29 9.19
CA ILE A 51 4.39 12.16 10.22
C ILE A 51 4.86 13.60 10.02
N THR A 52 6.15 13.79 9.81
CA THR A 52 6.73 15.11 9.53
C THR A 52 6.12 15.72 8.26
N ALA A 53 6.01 14.95 7.19
CA ALA A 53 5.42 15.42 5.95
C ALA A 53 3.94 15.83 6.13
N VAL A 54 3.17 15.07 6.91
CA VAL A 54 1.78 15.43 7.22
C VAL A 54 1.70 16.75 7.97
N ARG A 55 2.53 16.92 9.01
CA ARG A 55 2.56 18.16 9.83
C ARG A 55 2.95 19.39 9.02
N GLU A 56 3.79 19.20 8.01
CA GLU A 56 4.26 20.27 7.13
C GLU A 56 3.38 20.47 5.88
N GLY A 57 2.28 19.72 5.76
CA GLY A 57 1.37 19.83 4.62
C GLY A 57 1.96 19.29 3.31
N ARG A 58 2.95 18.41 3.38
CA ARG A 58 3.66 17.81 2.21
C ARG A 58 3.30 16.36 1.97
N ALA A 59 2.41 15.77 2.78
CA ALA A 59 1.99 14.40 2.58
C ALA A 59 1.15 14.25 1.31
N PRO A 60 1.19 13.07 0.65
CA PRO A 60 0.33 12.81 -0.50
C PRO A 60 -1.15 12.94 -0.13
N THR A 61 -1.94 13.54 -1.02
CA THR A 61 -3.40 13.65 -0.88
C THR A 61 -4.16 12.56 -1.64
N GLU A 62 -3.46 11.89 -2.55
CA GLU A 62 -3.94 10.74 -3.31
C GLU A 62 -3.05 9.52 -3.05
N LEU A 63 -3.59 8.33 -3.23
CA LEU A 63 -2.78 7.12 -3.17
C LEU A 63 -1.64 7.21 -4.18
N PRO A 64 -0.39 6.89 -3.78
CA PRO A 64 0.77 7.06 -4.67
C PRO A 64 0.62 6.24 -5.95
N ASP A 65 0.76 6.89 -7.09
CA ASP A 65 0.76 6.23 -8.39
C ASP A 65 2.13 5.64 -8.72
N THR A 66 2.23 4.96 -9.86
CA THR A 66 3.49 4.36 -10.32
C THR A 66 4.61 5.40 -10.45
N SER A 67 4.28 6.60 -10.90
CA SER A 67 5.29 7.67 -11.07
C SER A 67 5.85 8.15 -9.73
N ALA A 68 5.00 8.28 -8.70
CA ALA A 68 5.43 8.69 -7.36
C ALA A 68 6.34 7.64 -6.67
N LEU A 69 6.23 6.38 -7.07
CA LEU A 69 6.97 5.25 -6.50
C LEU A 69 8.15 4.79 -7.36
N GLN A 70 8.54 5.56 -8.38
CA GLN A 70 9.70 5.25 -9.20
C GLN A 70 10.99 5.83 -8.63
N PRO A 71 12.15 5.14 -8.80
CA PRO A 71 13.44 5.60 -8.29
C PRO A 71 13.87 6.98 -8.78
N THR A 72 13.34 7.44 -9.92
CA THR A 72 13.64 8.74 -10.53
C THR A 72 12.86 9.90 -9.93
N SER A 73 11.88 9.65 -9.05
CA SER A 73 10.99 10.68 -8.51
C SER A 73 11.56 11.43 -7.28
N GLY A 74 12.82 11.19 -6.92
CA GLY A 74 13.48 11.86 -5.78
C GLY A 74 13.28 11.10 -4.47
N ASN A 75 12.82 11.79 -3.42
CA ASN A 75 12.63 11.13 -2.12
C ASN A 75 11.42 10.19 -2.15
N LEU A 76 11.70 8.88 -2.13
CA LEU A 76 10.70 7.82 -2.15
C LEU A 76 10.14 7.45 -0.77
N GLU A 77 10.78 7.88 0.30
CA GLU A 77 10.46 7.45 1.65
C GLU A 77 9.01 7.76 2.01
N VAL A 78 8.56 8.99 1.81
CA VAL A 78 7.19 9.41 2.15
C VAL A 78 6.13 8.68 1.30
N PRO A 79 6.24 8.59 -0.04
CA PRO A 79 5.29 7.81 -0.83
C PRO A 79 5.20 6.33 -0.46
N TYR A 80 6.33 5.68 -0.18
CA TYR A 80 6.33 4.28 0.26
C TYR A 80 5.67 4.09 1.62
N LEU A 81 5.96 4.95 2.59
CA LEU A 81 5.31 4.91 3.91
C LEU A 81 3.81 5.20 3.79
N ALA A 82 3.43 6.11 2.91
CA ALA A 82 2.01 6.41 2.64
C ALA A 82 1.27 5.21 2.03
N ALA A 83 1.89 4.51 1.08
CA ALA A 83 1.35 3.27 0.51
C ALA A 83 1.23 2.16 1.56
N TRP A 84 2.25 1.98 2.39
CA TRP A 84 2.19 1.02 3.50
C TRP A 84 1.02 1.32 4.45
N GLN A 85 0.79 2.59 4.80
CA GLN A 85 -0.30 2.96 5.69
C GLN A 85 -1.69 2.70 5.08
N ALA A 86 -1.85 2.80 3.77
CA ALA A 86 -3.09 2.42 3.10
C ALA A 86 -3.35 0.91 3.23
N VAL A 87 -2.34 0.09 3.01
CA VAL A 87 -2.43 -1.37 3.15
C VAL A 87 -2.66 -1.79 4.60
N ASP A 88 -1.94 -1.18 5.53
CA ASP A 88 -2.11 -1.45 6.96
C ASP A 88 -3.53 -1.09 7.46
N LEU A 89 -4.10 0.00 6.95
CA LEU A 89 -5.49 0.37 7.21
C LEU A 89 -6.45 -0.73 6.72
N ILE A 90 -6.26 -1.23 5.52
CA ILE A 90 -7.07 -2.31 4.97
C ILE A 90 -6.98 -3.56 5.86
N ALA A 91 -5.77 -3.94 6.26
CA ALA A 91 -5.57 -5.08 7.14
C ALA A 91 -6.26 -4.92 8.50
N GLN A 92 -6.23 -3.73 9.08
CA GLN A 92 -6.88 -3.44 10.35
C GLN A 92 -8.40 -3.44 10.25
N GLU A 93 -8.96 -2.90 9.18
CA GLU A 93 -10.42 -2.80 9.02
C GLU A 93 -11.07 -4.08 8.50
N HIS A 94 -10.38 -4.83 7.64
CA HIS A 94 -10.95 -5.98 6.94
C HIS A 94 -10.26 -7.31 7.27
N GLY A 95 -9.09 -7.28 7.90
CA GLY A 95 -8.30 -8.46 8.25
C GLY A 95 -7.27 -8.86 7.19
N GLU A 96 -6.31 -9.67 7.61
CA GLU A 96 -5.21 -10.13 6.76
C GLU A 96 -5.68 -11.02 5.59
N GLU A 97 -6.72 -11.83 5.81
CA GLU A 97 -7.26 -12.69 4.77
C GLU A 97 -7.88 -11.88 3.63
N ALA A 98 -8.67 -10.86 3.97
CA ALA A 98 -9.27 -9.95 2.99
C ALA A 98 -8.19 -9.18 2.23
N LEU A 99 -7.12 -8.76 2.90
CA LEU A 99 -5.98 -8.10 2.26
C LEU A 99 -5.30 -9.04 1.24
N ARG A 100 -5.04 -10.29 1.60
CA ARG A 100 -4.45 -11.26 0.67
C ARG A 100 -5.34 -11.50 -0.54
N GLU A 101 -6.64 -11.61 -0.30
CA GLU A 101 -7.63 -11.78 -1.37
C GLU A 101 -7.68 -10.58 -2.31
N LEU A 102 -7.62 -9.36 -1.75
CA LEU A 102 -7.53 -8.12 -2.53
C LEU A 102 -6.30 -8.11 -3.44
N VAL A 103 -5.13 -8.41 -2.90
CA VAL A 103 -3.87 -8.43 -3.70
C VAL A 103 -3.98 -9.47 -4.82
N ARG A 104 -4.52 -10.64 -4.53
CA ARG A 104 -4.72 -11.71 -5.51
C ARG A 104 -5.70 -11.30 -6.61
N ALA A 105 -6.84 -10.72 -6.23
CA ALA A 105 -7.86 -10.27 -7.19
C ALA A 105 -7.34 -9.13 -8.07
N ALA A 106 -6.61 -8.17 -7.49
CA ALA A 106 -6.03 -7.05 -8.24
C ALA A 106 -4.92 -7.48 -9.20
N ALA A 107 -4.26 -8.60 -8.92
CA ALA A 107 -3.18 -9.16 -9.74
C ALA A 107 -3.67 -10.18 -10.77
N SER A 108 -4.98 -10.47 -10.85
CA SER A 108 -5.51 -11.41 -11.83
C SER A 108 -5.46 -10.84 -13.24
N THR A 109 -5.32 -11.72 -14.24
CA THR A 109 -5.46 -11.34 -15.66
C THR A 109 -6.93 -11.18 -15.99
N GLY A 110 -7.48 -10.03 -15.68
CA GLY A 110 -8.83 -9.67 -16.09
C GLY A 110 -8.83 -8.88 -17.41
N THR A 111 -10.03 -8.55 -17.88
CA THR A 111 -10.24 -7.72 -19.06
C THR A 111 -9.97 -6.24 -18.81
N ALA A 112 -9.67 -5.85 -17.57
CA ALA A 112 -9.35 -4.47 -17.24
C ALA A 112 -8.01 -4.07 -17.87
N ALA A 113 -7.99 -2.91 -18.51
CA ALA A 113 -6.89 -2.46 -19.36
C ALA A 113 -5.58 -2.22 -18.60
N ASP A 114 -5.64 -1.89 -17.30
CA ASP A 114 -4.46 -1.57 -16.50
C ASP A 114 -4.60 -2.03 -15.04
N ALA A 115 -3.47 -2.00 -14.32
CA ALA A 115 -3.38 -2.41 -12.93
C ALA A 115 -4.23 -1.55 -11.99
N GLU A 116 -4.35 -0.25 -12.27
CA GLU A 116 -5.15 0.67 -11.45
C GLU A 116 -6.63 0.31 -11.54
N ALA A 117 -7.15 0.09 -12.76
CA ALA A 117 -8.54 -0.28 -12.95
C ALA A 117 -8.86 -1.66 -12.34
N ARG A 118 -7.95 -2.62 -12.45
CA ARG A 118 -8.12 -3.93 -11.79
C ARG A 118 -8.14 -3.82 -10.28
N THR A 119 -7.27 -2.99 -9.72
CA THR A 119 -7.21 -2.75 -8.28
C THR A 119 -8.48 -2.06 -7.78
N ASP A 120 -9.00 -1.07 -8.50
CA ASP A 120 -10.25 -0.41 -8.16
C ASP A 120 -11.43 -1.39 -8.16
N ALA A 121 -11.51 -2.25 -9.18
CA ALA A 121 -12.53 -3.29 -9.25
C ALA A 121 -12.41 -4.29 -8.10
N ALA A 122 -11.19 -4.67 -7.74
CA ALA A 122 -10.93 -5.59 -6.63
C ALA A 122 -11.31 -4.97 -5.27
N LEU A 123 -11.06 -3.67 -5.07
CA LEU A 123 -11.51 -2.97 -3.86
C LEU A 123 -13.02 -3.11 -3.67
N GLU A 124 -13.80 -2.87 -4.71
CA GLU A 124 -15.25 -2.99 -4.63
C GLU A 124 -15.70 -4.43 -4.43
N THR A 125 -15.11 -5.38 -5.15
CA THR A 125 -15.51 -6.79 -5.10
C THR A 125 -15.14 -7.46 -3.78
N VAL A 126 -13.93 -7.20 -3.27
CA VAL A 126 -13.40 -7.87 -2.07
C VAL A 126 -13.78 -7.13 -0.79
N LEU A 127 -13.68 -5.80 -0.79
CA LEU A 127 -13.88 -4.98 0.41
C LEU A 127 -15.22 -4.24 0.43
N GLY A 128 -15.93 -4.17 -0.70
CA GLY A 128 -17.14 -3.35 -0.83
C GLY A 128 -16.88 -1.86 -0.68
N SER A 129 -15.69 -1.39 -1.04
CA SER A 129 -15.24 0.00 -0.86
C SER A 129 -14.70 0.56 -2.16
N SER A 130 -15.02 1.82 -2.46
CA SER A 130 -14.46 2.52 -3.61
C SER A 130 -13.06 3.07 -3.28
N ARG A 131 -12.31 3.44 -4.34
CA ARG A 131 -11.03 4.14 -4.18
C ARG A 131 -11.21 5.43 -3.39
N GLU A 132 -12.28 6.18 -3.63
CA GLU A 132 -12.57 7.44 -2.96
C GLU A 132 -12.84 7.25 -1.47
N GLU A 133 -13.57 6.21 -1.11
CA GLU A 133 -13.82 5.85 0.29
C GLU A 133 -12.53 5.45 1.00
N LEU A 134 -11.71 4.62 0.35
CA LEU A 134 -10.41 4.23 0.88
C LEU A 134 -9.48 5.45 1.02
N THR A 135 -9.41 6.30 0.02
CA THR A 135 -8.57 7.52 0.05
C THR A 135 -8.99 8.43 1.21
N ARG A 136 -10.28 8.59 1.44
CA ARG A 136 -10.80 9.41 2.55
C ARG A 136 -10.40 8.83 3.90
N ALA A 137 -10.61 7.54 4.12
CA ALA A 137 -10.24 6.86 5.36
C ALA A 137 -8.73 6.90 5.60
N TRP A 138 -7.94 6.69 4.55
CA TRP A 138 -6.49 6.76 4.60
C TRP A 138 -5.98 8.16 4.96
N ARG A 139 -6.54 9.21 4.35
CA ARG A 139 -6.18 10.59 4.70
C ARG A 139 -6.47 10.89 6.18
N GLN A 140 -7.62 10.47 6.69
CA GLN A 140 -7.95 10.60 8.12
C GLN A 140 -6.95 9.86 9.00
N ARG A 141 -6.50 8.67 8.60
CA ARG A 141 -5.47 7.94 9.31
C ARG A 141 -4.15 8.72 9.36
N LEU A 142 -3.71 9.28 8.24
CA LEU A 142 -2.48 10.09 8.19
C LEU A 142 -2.57 11.31 9.11
N GLU A 143 -3.70 12.01 9.11
CA GLU A 143 -3.93 13.13 10.01
C GLU A 143 -3.89 12.71 11.48
N THR A 144 -4.47 11.57 11.81
CA THR A 144 -4.47 11.02 13.19
C THR A 144 -3.06 10.67 13.65
N LEU A 145 -2.23 10.08 12.77
CA LEU A 145 -0.83 9.76 13.08
C LEU A 145 0.01 11.00 13.41
N ALA A 146 -0.34 12.14 12.84
CA ALA A 146 0.41 13.40 12.99
C ALA A 146 -0.03 14.26 14.19
N ARG A 147 -1.03 13.84 14.91
CA ARG A 147 -1.58 14.57 16.11
C ARG A 147 -0.72 14.43 17.38
#